data_10b9bbbe556e38a16bcb55d226d0f4ec
#
_entry.id   10b9bbbe556e38a16bcb55d226d0f4ec
#
_cell.length_a   1.000
_cell.length_b   1.000
_cell.length_c   1.000
_cell.angle_alpha   90.00
_cell.angle_beta   90.00
_cell.angle_gamma   90.00
#
_symmetry.space_group_name_H-M   'P 1'
#
loop_
_entity.id
_entity.type
_entity.pdbx_description
1 polymer ?
#
loop_
_entity_poly.entity_id
_entity_poly.type
_entity_poly.pdbx_seq_one_letter_code
_entity_poly.pdbx_strand_id
1 'polypeptide(L)'
;NAGTLNAKAGNTDLKLKKDQTTTVEGGKTLTFTAVPVSADFMVAGWYVNGKKVENELSNTCVIEELDKKVHVTVQFTQYKGYALPVSGEGYALSEMKRTPDDTTPDTEIRENGTLSFKVAPDTDNKYIRIDKLVINGYDCLTDKLLEEKEQPDNCTSVEAQKNKDGS
;
A
#
# COMPACT_ATOMS: atom_id res chain seq x y z
N ASN A 1 15.66 17.57 4.47
CA ASN A 1 14.58 17.16 5.35
C ASN A 1 13.43 16.68 4.48
N ALA A 2 13.12 15.39 4.51
CA ALA A 2 12.12 14.80 3.60
C ALA A 2 10.67 14.94 4.11
N GLY A 3 10.49 15.46 5.34
CA GLY A 3 9.17 15.66 5.93
C GLY A 3 9.23 16.12 7.38
N THR A 4 8.06 16.26 7.99
CA THR A 4 7.86 16.65 9.39
C THR A 4 6.99 15.64 10.13
N LEU A 5 7.04 15.68 11.45
CA LEU A 5 6.26 14.83 12.34
C LEU A 5 5.38 15.72 13.23
N ASN A 6 4.08 15.49 13.20
CA ASN A 6 3.10 16.06 14.11
C ASN A 6 2.58 14.98 15.08
N ALA A 7 2.04 15.37 16.23
CA ALA A 7 1.40 14.43 17.14
C ALA A 7 0.21 15.04 17.86
N LYS A 8 -0.73 14.18 18.24
CA LYS A 8 -1.87 14.50 19.11
C LYS A 8 -1.95 13.52 20.28
N ALA A 9 -2.43 13.99 21.43
CA ALA A 9 -2.86 13.16 22.55
C ALA A 9 -4.38 13.26 22.66
N GLY A 10 -5.09 12.20 22.28
CA GLY A 10 -6.51 12.29 22.00
C GLY A 10 -6.80 13.37 20.95
N ASN A 11 -7.55 14.39 21.30
CA ASN A 11 -7.88 15.52 20.41
C ASN A 11 -6.96 16.75 20.57
N THR A 12 -5.92 16.66 21.42
CA THR A 12 -5.05 17.80 21.71
C THR A 12 -3.75 17.73 20.92
N ASP A 13 -3.46 18.77 20.14
CA ASP A 13 -2.18 18.87 19.41
C ASP A 13 -1.00 19.03 20.37
N LEU A 14 0.05 18.26 20.12
CA LEU A 14 1.29 18.34 20.87
C LEU A 14 2.32 19.21 20.13
N LYS A 15 2.93 20.13 20.87
CA LYS A 15 4.03 20.95 20.34
C LYS A 15 5.33 20.14 20.41
N LEU A 16 5.60 19.35 19.38
CA LEU A 16 6.85 18.61 19.27
C LEU A 16 8.02 19.56 18.97
N LYS A 17 9.13 19.34 19.64
CA LYS A 17 10.41 20.00 19.32
C LYS A 17 11.48 18.93 19.13
N LYS A 18 12.34 19.17 18.17
CA LYS A 18 13.47 18.26 17.90
C LYS A 18 14.30 18.06 19.18
N ASP A 19 14.63 16.80 19.45
CA ASP A 19 15.47 16.38 20.60
C ASP A 19 14.91 16.77 21.99
N GLN A 20 13.61 17.05 22.09
CA GLN A 20 12.95 17.35 23.37
C GLN A 20 11.84 16.34 23.69
N THR A 21 11.63 16.15 24.98
CA THR A 21 10.53 15.30 25.48
C THR A 21 9.30 16.17 25.75
N THR A 22 8.14 15.71 25.28
CA THR A 22 6.83 16.31 25.60
C THR A 22 6.15 15.39 26.61
N THR A 23 5.68 15.94 27.73
CA THR A 23 4.93 15.18 28.74
C THR A 23 3.46 15.10 28.34
N VAL A 24 2.89 13.91 28.42
CA VAL A 24 1.49 13.60 28.15
C VAL A 24 0.93 12.81 29.31
N GLU A 25 -0.33 13.02 29.66
CA GLU A 25 -1.06 12.25 30.66
C GLU A 25 -1.15 10.76 30.24
N GLY A 26 -0.92 9.85 31.19
CA GLY A 26 -1.03 8.41 30.96
C GLY A 26 -2.44 7.97 30.54
N GLY A 27 -2.54 6.85 29.85
CA GLY A 27 -3.80 6.31 29.32
C GLY A 27 -4.34 7.02 28.07
N LYS A 28 -3.65 8.05 27.56
CA LYS A 28 -4.05 8.72 26.32
C LYS A 28 -3.56 7.94 25.10
N THR A 29 -4.37 7.93 24.07
CA THR A 29 -3.95 7.50 22.74
C THR A 29 -3.14 8.61 22.07
N LEU A 30 -1.95 8.25 21.56
CA LEU A 30 -1.12 9.15 20.76
C LEU A 30 -1.27 8.84 19.28
N THR A 31 -1.57 9.85 18.50
CA THR A 31 -1.60 9.77 17.04
C THR A 31 -0.46 10.62 16.49
N PHE A 32 0.47 9.99 15.81
CA PHE A 32 1.56 10.64 15.09
C PHE A 32 1.20 10.74 13.61
N THR A 33 1.43 11.91 13.02
CA THR A 33 1.19 12.16 11.59
C THR A 33 2.47 12.61 10.92
N ALA A 34 2.95 11.84 9.98
CA ALA A 34 4.05 12.18 9.11
C ALA A 34 3.53 13.06 7.96
N VAL A 35 4.22 14.16 7.70
CA VAL A 35 3.90 15.07 6.60
C VAL A 35 5.11 15.14 5.68
N PRO A 36 5.10 14.42 4.54
CA PRO A 36 6.14 14.54 3.53
C PRO A 36 6.29 15.99 3.05
N VAL A 37 7.50 16.40 2.70
CA VAL A 37 7.79 17.78 2.23
C VAL A 37 7.19 18.06 0.84
N SER A 38 7.00 17.04 0.03
CA SER A 38 6.33 17.07 -1.28
C SER A 38 5.76 15.69 -1.61
N ALA A 39 4.98 15.62 -2.70
CA ALA A 39 4.46 14.35 -3.24
C ALA A 39 5.57 13.38 -3.72
N ASP A 40 6.81 13.88 -3.88
CA ASP A 40 7.96 13.04 -4.27
C ASP A 40 8.50 12.20 -3.10
N PHE A 41 7.93 12.34 -1.91
CA PHE A 41 8.35 11.59 -0.73
C PHE A 41 7.17 10.84 -0.09
N MET A 42 7.49 9.69 0.49
CA MET A 42 6.53 8.86 1.22
C MET A 42 7.15 8.32 2.51
N VAL A 43 6.32 7.85 3.43
CA VAL A 43 6.77 7.13 4.63
C VAL A 43 7.39 5.79 4.22
N ALA A 44 8.63 5.54 4.64
CA ALA A 44 9.33 4.28 4.45
C ALA A 44 9.14 3.33 5.65
N GLY A 45 8.79 3.86 6.80
CA GLY A 45 8.49 3.09 7.99
C GLY A 45 8.49 3.93 9.26
N TRP A 46 7.82 3.38 10.25
CA TRP A 46 7.73 3.90 11.60
C TRP A 46 8.57 3.06 12.57
N TYR A 47 9.10 3.70 13.59
CA TYR A 47 9.89 3.05 14.63
C TYR A 47 9.43 3.55 16.00
N VAL A 48 9.12 2.62 16.89
CA VAL A 48 8.77 2.89 18.28
C VAL A 48 9.82 2.27 19.17
N ASN A 49 10.49 3.10 20.00
CA ASN A 49 11.61 2.69 20.83
C ASN A 49 12.70 1.93 20.08
N GLY A 50 13.00 2.37 18.84
CA GLY A 50 14.00 1.77 17.97
C GLY A 50 13.57 0.48 17.24
N LYS A 51 12.37 -0.03 17.50
CA LYS A 51 11.83 -1.20 16.78
C LYS A 51 10.91 -0.74 15.66
N LYS A 52 11.07 -1.33 14.48
CA LYS A 52 10.20 -1.07 13.34
C LYS A 52 8.78 -1.56 13.65
N VAL A 53 7.81 -0.73 13.30
CA VAL A 53 6.39 -1.11 13.31
C VAL A 53 6.12 -1.86 12.01
N GLU A 54 5.75 -3.12 12.11
CA GLU A 54 5.53 -3.97 10.95
C GLU A 54 4.29 -3.53 10.16
N ASN A 55 4.40 -3.55 8.86
CA ASN A 55 3.33 -3.24 7.90
C ASN A 55 2.68 -1.84 8.04
N GLU A 56 3.28 -0.94 8.84
CA GLU A 56 2.79 0.43 8.97
C GLU A 56 3.57 1.34 8.02
N LEU A 57 2.96 1.64 6.89
CA LEU A 57 3.50 2.49 5.83
C LEU A 57 2.63 3.74 5.59
N SER A 58 1.53 3.88 6.32
CA SER A 58 0.65 5.04 6.22
C SER A 58 1.33 6.30 6.77
N ASN A 59 0.74 7.44 6.52
CA ASN A 59 1.19 8.70 7.10
C ASN A 59 0.88 8.82 8.60
N THR A 60 0.23 7.83 9.19
CA THR A 60 -0.23 7.86 10.58
C THR A 60 0.30 6.65 11.34
N CYS A 61 0.75 6.88 12.57
CA CYS A 61 1.10 5.83 13.53
C CYS A 61 0.39 6.09 14.84
N VAL A 62 -0.34 5.09 15.36
CA VAL A 62 -1.13 5.21 16.59
C VAL A 62 -0.50 4.38 17.69
N ILE A 63 -0.38 4.95 18.89
CA ILE A 63 0.00 4.25 20.13
C ILE A 63 -1.17 4.40 21.08
N GLU A 64 -1.84 3.29 21.33
CA GLU A 64 -2.95 3.22 22.27
C GLU A 64 -2.44 3.13 23.68
N GLU A 65 -3.19 3.71 24.64
CA GLU A 65 -2.98 3.58 26.08
C GLU A 65 -1.53 3.82 26.53
N LEU A 66 -1.04 5.05 26.34
CA LEU A 66 0.31 5.42 26.73
C LEU A 66 0.53 5.16 28.23
N ASP A 67 1.34 4.16 28.57
CA ASP A 67 1.68 3.75 29.94
C ASP A 67 3.10 4.12 30.34
N LYS A 68 3.97 4.45 29.39
CA LYS A 68 5.39 4.72 29.60
C LYS A 68 5.95 5.67 28.53
N LYS A 69 7.19 6.09 28.76
CA LYS A 69 7.93 6.90 27.78
C LYS A 69 8.08 6.16 26.45
N VAL A 70 7.72 6.82 25.35
CA VAL A 70 7.93 6.32 24.01
C VAL A 70 8.82 7.28 23.21
N HIS A 71 9.61 6.72 22.33
CA HIS A 71 10.38 7.44 21.33
C HIS A 71 9.90 7.00 19.94
N VAL A 72 9.36 7.92 19.17
CA VAL A 72 8.82 7.63 17.84
C VAL A 72 9.66 8.33 16.79
N THR A 73 10.06 7.57 15.77
CA THR A 73 10.71 8.09 14.57
C THR A 73 9.99 7.61 13.33
N VAL A 74 9.98 8.46 12.31
CA VAL A 74 9.49 8.13 10.98
C VAL A 74 10.62 8.30 9.98
N GLN A 75 10.75 7.37 9.06
CA GLN A 75 11.66 7.47 7.92
C GLN A 75 10.86 7.79 6.68
N PHE A 76 11.42 8.67 5.84
CA PHE A 76 10.89 9.01 4.52
C PHE A 76 11.82 8.49 3.43
N THR A 77 11.24 8.13 2.30
CA THR A 77 11.96 7.78 1.07
C THR A 77 11.34 8.51 -0.12
N GLN A 78 12.02 8.49 -1.26
CA GLN A 78 11.41 8.98 -2.50
C GLN A 78 10.18 8.13 -2.84
N TYR A 79 9.13 8.80 -3.33
CA TYR A 79 7.94 8.12 -3.82
C TYR A 79 8.30 7.29 -5.06
N LYS A 80 7.79 6.08 -5.10
CA LYS A 80 7.84 5.20 -6.26
C LYS A 80 6.48 4.51 -6.36
N GLY A 81 5.75 4.86 -7.38
CA GLY A 81 4.43 4.31 -7.68
C GLY A 81 4.46 3.36 -8.86
N TYR A 82 3.52 2.45 -8.88
CA TYR A 82 3.27 1.49 -9.95
C TYR A 82 1.81 1.59 -10.36
N ALA A 83 1.55 1.64 -11.65
CA ALA A 83 0.19 1.71 -12.18
C ALA A 83 -0.64 0.50 -11.71
N LEU A 84 -1.90 0.78 -11.37
CA LEU A 84 -2.86 -0.27 -11.03
C LEU A 84 -3.26 -1.03 -12.30
N PRO A 85 -3.51 -2.35 -12.20
CA PRO A 85 -4.10 -3.10 -13.31
C PRO A 85 -5.51 -2.56 -13.61
N VAL A 86 -5.88 -2.59 -14.87
CA VAL A 86 -7.21 -2.17 -15.36
C VAL A 86 -7.94 -3.34 -15.97
N SER A 87 -9.27 -3.28 -16.00
CA SER A 87 -10.08 -4.25 -16.74
C SER A 87 -9.75 -4.21 -18.22
N GLY A 88 -9.82 -5.34 -18.89
CA GLY A 88 -9.51 -5.51 -20.32
C GLY A 88 -10.59 -6.29 -21.06
N GLU A 89 -10.30 -6.64 -22.30
CA GLU A 89 -11.22 -7.44 -23.11
C GLU A 89 -11.38 -8.85 -22.51
N GLY A 90 -12.62 -9.25 -22.25
CA GLY A 90 -12.99 -10.57 -21.73
C GLY A 90 -12.83 -10.75 -20.22
N TYR A 91 -12.40 -9.74 -19.48
CA TYR A 91 -12.32 -9.81 -18.01
C TYR A 91 -12.61 -8.47 -17.34
N ALA A 92 -13.09 -8.54 -16.11
CA ALA A 92 -13.30 -7.40 -15.24
C ALA A 92 -12.51 -7.52 -13.95
N LEU A 93 -11.96 -6.41 -13.48
CA LEU A 93 -11.36 -6.27 -12.15
C LEU A 93 -12.36 -5.58 -11.22
N SER A 94 -12.49 -6.09 -10.01
CA SER A 94 -13.38 -5.55 -8.99
C SER A 94 -12.79 -5.66 -7.60
N GLU A 95 -13.44 -5.02 -6.63
CA GLU A 95 -13.03 -5.02 -5.21
C GLU A 95 -11.55 -4.67 -5.00
N MET A 96 -11.03 -3.75 -5.81
CA MET A 96 -9.63 -3.32 -5.73
C MET A 96 -9.41 -2.56 -4.43
N LYS A 97 -8.43 -3.00 -3.64
CA LYS A 97 -8.02 -2.38 -2.38
C LYS A 97 -6.52 -2.23 -2.34
N ARG A 98 -6.06 -1.06 -1.92
CA ARG A 98 -4.65 -0.74 -1.73
C ARG A 98 -4.37 -0.56 -0.24
N THR A 99 -3.17 -0.90 0.19
CA THR A 99 -2.71 -0.64 1.56
C THR A 99 -1.25 -0.20 1.52
N PRO A 100 -0.94 1.01 2.00
CA PRO A 100 -1.86 2.07 2.40
C PRO A 100 -2.57 2.71 1.21
N ASP A 101 -3.75 3.28 1.43
CA ASP A 101 -4.56 3.94 0.40
C ASP A 101 -4.50 5.48 0.47
N ASP A 102 -3.79 6.02 1.45
CA ASP A 102 -3.84 7.41 1.89
C ASP A 102 -2.90 8.38 1.14
N THR A 103 -1.97 7.88 0.33
CA THR A 103 -0.86 8.71 -0.18
C THR A 103 -0.61 8.65 -1.68
N THR A 104 -1.31 7.81 -2.39
CA THR A 104 -1.07 7.60 -3.81
C THR A 104 -2.18 8.17 -4.67
N PRO A 105 -1.88 8.62 -5.92
CA PRO A 105 -2.93 8.80 -6.90
C PRO A 105 -3.83 7.56 -6.98
N ASP A 106 -5.10 7.74 -7.25
CA ASP A 106 -6.07 6.62 -7.32
C ASP A 106 -5.72 5.57 -8.36
N THR A 107 -4.82 5.90 -9.28
CA THR A 107 -4.35 5.05 -10.39
C THR A 107 -3.06 4.28 -10.09
N GLU A 108 -2.50 4.41 -8.89
CA GLU A 108 -1.21 3.80 -8.55
C GLU A 108 -1.23 3.09 -7.20
N ILE A 109 -0.32 2.16 -7.02
CA ILE A 109 0.10 1.62 -5.74
C ILE A 109 1.57 1.97 -5.50
N ARG A 110 1.92 2.37 -4.29
CA ARG A 110 3.30 2.69 -3.96
C ARG A 110 4.15 1.45 -3.70
N GLU A 111 5.46 1.61 -3.83
CA GLU A 111 6.44 0.57 -3.47
C GLU A 111 6.22 0.07 -2.03
N ASN A 112 6.32 -1.24 -1.83
CA ASN A 112 6.01 -1.96 -0.58
C ASN A 112 4.55 -1.88 -0.12
N GLY A 113 3.64 -1.30 -0.91
CA GLY A 113 2.21 -1.39 -0.67
C GLY A 113 1.67 -2.77 -1.03
N THR A 114 0.46 -3.06 -0.55
CA THR A 114 -0.26 -4.29 -0.89
C THR A 114 -1.47 -3.96 -1.74
N LEU A 115 -1.67 -4.71 -2.81
CA LEU A 115 -2.83 -4.64 -3.69
C LEU A 115 -3.61 -5.94 -3.61
N SER A 116 -4.92 -5.84 -3.37
CA SER A 116 -5.85 -6.95 -3.53
C SER A 116 -6.97 -6.58 -4.50
N PHE A 117 -7.40 -7.52 -5.32
CA PHE A 117 -8.49 -7.34 -6.28
C PHE A 117 -9.09 -8.69 -6.65
N LYS A 118 -10.31 -8.66 -7.20
CA LYS A 118 -10.93 -9.83 -7.82
C LYS A 118 -10.84 -9.72 -9.33
N VAL A 119 -10.57 -10.84 -9.97
CA VAL A 119 -10.61 -11.02 -11.42
C VAL A 119 -11.78 -11.94 -11.75
N ALA A 120 -12.62 -11.54 -12.68
CA ALA A 120 -13.71 -12.38 -13.18
C ALA A 120 -13.78 -12.27 -14.71
N PRO A 121 -14.26 -13.33 -15.39
CA PRO A 121 -14.64 -13.21 -16.78
C PRO A 121 -15.72 -12.14 -16.95
N ASP A 122 -15.78 -11.51 -18.10
CA ASP A 122 -16.87 -10.60 -18.43
C ASP A 122 -18.19 -11.35 -18.42
N THR A 123 -19.13 -10.88 -17.58
CA THR A 123 -20.40 -11.58 -17.30
C THR A 123 -21.33 -11.66 -18.52
N ASP A 124 -21.17 -10.79 -19.50
CA ASP A 124 -21.95 -10.80 -20.73
C ASP A 124 -21.55 -11.96 -21.65
N ASN A 125 -20.43 -12.60 -21.38
CA ASN A 125 -19.94 -13.73 -22.16
C ASN A 125 -19.56 -14.91 -21.29
N LYS A 126 -20.52 -15.78 -21.02
CA LYS A 126 -20.36 -17.02 -20.20
C LYS A 126 -19.35 -18.04 -20.76
N TYR A 127 -18.83 -17.81 -21.95
CA TYR A 127 -17.83 -18.67 -22.61
C TYR A 127 -16.40 -18.20 -22.42
N ILE A 128 -16.17 -17.10 -21.65
CA ILE A 128 -14.84 -16.60 -21.34
C ILE A 128 -14.41 -17.15 -19.98
N ARG A 129 -13.17 -17.59 -19.90
CA ARG A 129 -12.48 -17.95 -18.67
C ARG A 129 -11.17 -17.19 -18.56
N ILE A 130 -10.71 -16.98 -17.34
CA ILE A 130 -9.36 -16.46 -17.12
C ILE A 130 -8.35 -17.60 -17.38
N ASP A 131 -7.49 -17.42 -18.35
CA ASP A 131 -6.50 -18.41 -18.75
C ASP A 131 -5.12 -18.14 -18.13
N LYS A 132 -4.80 -16.88 -17.86
CA LYS A 132 -3.53 -16.46 -17.28
C LYS A 132 -3.71 -15.22 -16.43
N LEU A 133 -3.06 -15.17 -15.28
CA LEU A 133 -2.95 -14.00 -14.40
C LEU A 133 -1.50 -13.83 -13.97
N VAL A 134 -0.83 -12.82 -14.48
CA VAL A 134 0.58 -12.55 -14.18
C VAL A 134 0.70 -11.32 -13.29
N ILE A 135 1.44 -11.44 -12.20
CA ILE A 135 1.80 -10.33 -11.30
C ILE A 135 3.29 -10.40 -11.04
N ASN A 136 4.01 -9.33 -11.38
CA ASN A 136 5.47 -9.25 -11.25
C ASN A 136 6.21 -10.46 -11.89
N GLY A 137 5.75 -10.86 -13.06
CA GLY A 137 6.33 -11.99 -13.76
C GLY A 137 5.93 -13.38 -13.22
N TYR A 138 5.07 -13.43 -12.22
CA TYR A 138 4.60 -14.65 -11.60
C TYR A 138 3.19 -15.00 -12.09
N ASP A 139 3.03 -16.15 -12.70
CA ASP A 139 1.70 -16.64 -13.11
C ASP A 139 0.95 -17.20 -11.91
N CYS A 140 -0.01 -16.44 -11.42
CA CYS A 140 -0.77 -16.75 -10.22
C CYS A 140 -1.75 -17.91 -10.38
N LEU A 141 -2.07 -18.34 -11.61
CA LEU A 141 -2.96 -19.49 -11.85
C LEU A 141 -2.19 -20.81 -11.87
N THR A 142 -0.95 -20.78 -12.33
CA THR A 142 -0.11 -21.99 -12.41
C THR A 142 0.93 -22.07 -11.30
N ASP A 143 1.00 -21.04 -10.44
CA ASP A 143 1.97 -20.94 -9.34
C ASP A 143 3.43 -21.02 -9.84
N LYS A 144 3.71 -20.37 -10.97
CA LYS A 144 5.00 -20.44 -11.66
C LYS A 144 5.59 -19.06 -11.94
N LEU A 145 6.87 -18.88 -11.63
CA LEU A 145 7.65 -17.73 -12.10
C LEU A 145 7.94 -17.91 -13.60
N LEU A 146 7.55 -16.90 -14.39
CA LEU A 146 7.79 -16.87 -15.82
C LEU A 146 9.25 -16.48 -16.12
N GLU A 147 9.79 -16.99 -17.22
CA GLU A 147 11.05 -16.52 -17.75
C GLU A 147 10.92 -15.05 -18.20
N GLU A 148 12.02 -14.30 -18.19
CA GLU A 148 12.03 -12.86 -18.52
C GLU A 148 11.34 -12.56 -19.88
N LYS A 149 11.55 -13.42 -20.88
CA LYS A 149 10.91 -13.31 -22.20
C LYS A 149 9.39 -13.57 -22.22
N GLU A 150 8.85 -14.16 -21.16
CA GLU A 150 7.42 -14.48 -21.01
C GLU A 150 6.71 -13.45 -20.12
N GLN A 151 7.47 -12.54 -19.50
CA GLN A 151 6.92 -11.51 -18.62
C GLN A 151 6.35 -10.36 -19.45
N PRO A 152 5.17 -9.84 -19.10
CA PRO A 152 4.61 -8.67 -19.76
C PRO A 152 5.40 -7.41 -19.40
N ASP A 153 5.44 -6.44 -20.30
CA ASP A 153 6.18 -5.17 -20.14
C ASP A 153 5.78 -4.37 -18.88
N ASN A 154 4.55 -4.50 -18.44
CA ASN A 154 4.01 -3.82 -17.26
C ASN A 154 4.05 -4.66 -15.98
N CYS A 155 4.72 -5.81 -15.99
CA CYS A 155 4.81 -6.78 -14.90
C CYS A 155 3.46 -7.32 -14.39
N THR A 156 2.35 -7.00 -15.03
CA THR A 156 1.01 -7.50 -14.67
C THR A 156 0.19 -7.69 -15.94
N SER A 157 -0.37 -8.86 -16.13
CA SER A 157 -1.32 -9.12 -17.22
C SER A 157 -2.42 -10.08 -16.80
N VAL A 158 -3.58 -9.92 -17.42
CA VAL A 158 -4.69 -10.88 -17.34
C VAL A 158 -5.04 -11.29 -18.77
N GLU A 159 -5.02 -12.58 -19.02
CA GLU A 159 -5.41 -13.14 -20.31
C GLU A 159 -6.70 -13.94 -20.16
N ALA A 160 -7.67 -13.67 -21.02
CA ALA A 160 -8.92 -14.39 -21.10
C ALA A 160 -9.08 -15.05 -22.47
N GLN A 161 -9.55 -16.25 -22.51
CA GLN A 161 -9.80 -16.99 -23.74
C GLN A 161 -11.24 -17.45 -23.84
N LYS A 162 -11.78 -17.40 -25.07
CA LYS A 162 -13.04 -18.09 -25.39
C LYS A 162 -12.79 -19.60 -25.50
N ASN A 163 -13.71 -20.37 -25.00
CA ASN A 163 -13.69 -21.80 -25.26
C ASN A 163 -13.82 -22.07 -26.76
N LYS A 164 -13.04 -23.01 -27.29
CA LYS A 164 -12.94 -23.30 -28.73
C LYS A 164 -14.25 -23.81 -29.36
N ASP A 165 -15.13 -24.36 -28.54
CA ASP A 165 -16.42 -24.91 -28.96
C ASP A 165 -17.57 -23.93 -28.90
N GLY A 166 -17.32 -22.68 -28.48
CA GLY A 166 -18.35 -21.63 -28.37
C GLY A 166 -19.42 -21.93 -27.32
N SER A 167 -19.16 -22.91 -26.46
CA SER A 167 -20.07 -23.39 -25.42
C SER A 167 -19.66 -22.87 -24.03
#